data_8d95c4ee89b2b025ff579545ae220a01
#
_entry.id   8d95c4ee89b2b025ff579545ae220a01
#
_cell.length_a   1.000
_cell.length_b   1.000
_cell.length_c   1.000
_cell.angle_alpha   90.00
_cell.angle_beta   90.00
_cell.angle_gamma   90.00
#
_symmetry.space_group_name_H-M   'P 1'
#
loop_
_entity.id
_entity.type
_entity.pdbx_description
1 polymer ?
#
loop_
_entity_poly.entity_id
_entity_poly.type
_entity_poly.pdbx_seq_one_letter_code
_entity_poly.pdbx_strand_id
1 'polypeptide(L)'
;MLILHGENLVASRKRLKEEIDNFRLKFKGEVIKFAGNQVDLTQIKQAVESSSLFGQNRLIVIENLFSSSPSTEKQKIVGYLKQNLPKNLLIWEKRKMDNRVLAHFKAQVFQFDLTPIIFRFLDSLAPNNQKFSLSLLHQCFDQDAPEIVFYMLGRQIRLLIIAADLGENGLIEIPEWKRKKLISQAKEFSLPSYFSFIGNC
;
A
#
# COMPACT_ATOMS: atom_id res chain seq x y z
N MET A 1 13.54 9.05 -12.92
CA MET A 1 12.83 7.88 -12.33
C MET A 1 12.30 8.25 -10.98
N LEU A 2 11.06 7.86 -10.68
CA LEU A 2 10.36 8.12 -9.43
C LEU A 2 9.81 6.81 -8.86
N ILE A 3 9.92 6.59 -7.55
CA ILE A 3 9.34 5.43 -6.86
C ILE A 3 8.45 5.94 -5.73
N LEU A 4 7.19 5.53 -5.76
CA LEU A 4 6.20 5.78 -4.71
C LEU A 4 5.86 4.45 -4.07
N HIS A 5 6.04 4.31 -2.76
CA HIS A 5 5.77 3.06 -2.06
C HIS A 5 5.29 3.28 -0.63
N GLY A 6 4.61 2.29 -0.05
CA GLY A 6 4.17 2.34 1.34
C GLY A 6 2.73 1.88 1.53
N GLU A 7 2.30 1.80 2.78
CA GLU A 7 1.00 1.25 3.16
C GLU A 7 -0.13 2.28 3.18
N ASN A 8 0.19 3.58 3.21
CA ASN A 8 -0.81 4.64 3.08
C ASN A 8 -1.23 4.80 1.61
N LEU A 9 -2.17 3.95 1.19
CA LEU A 9 -2.63 3.87 -0.20
C LEU A 9 -3.32 5.15 -0.65
N VAL A 10 -4.01 5.86 0.24
CA VAL A 10 -4.72 7.10 -0.09
C VAL A 10 -3.71 8.18 -0.47
N ALA A 11 -2.71 8.42 0.38
CA ALA A 11 -1.68 9.43 0.13
C ALA A 11 -0.80 9.07 -1.08
N SER A 12 -0.40 7.80 -1.23
CA SER A 12 0.44 7.36 -2.35
C SER A 12 -0.29 7.41 -3.69
N ARG A 13 -1.60 7.09 -3.73
CA ARG A 13 -2.43 7.23 -4.94
C ARG A 13 -2.70 8.68 -5.32
N LYS A 14 -2.92 9.55 -4.32
CA LYS A 14 -3.03 10.99 -4.55
C LYS A 14 -1.76 11.52 -5.22
N ARG A 15 -0.59 11.18 -4.66
CA ARG A 15 0.70 11.59 -5.23
C ARG A 15 0.92 11.03 -6.64
N LEU A 16 0.58 9.75 -6.87
CA LEU A 16 0.64 9.15 -8.21
C LEU A 16 -0.17 9.95 -9.23
N LYS A 17 -1.40 10.32 -8.87
CA LYS A 17 -2.26 11.13 -9.73
C LYS A 17 -1.64 12.50 -10.00
N GLU A 18 -1.16 13.18 -8.97
CA GLU A 18 -0.50 14.49 -9.11
C GLU A 18 0.70 14.43 -10.07
N GLU A 19 1.55 13.40 -9.97
CA GLU A 19 2.70 13.22 -10.86
C GLU A 19 2.28 13.00 -12.33
N ILE A 20 1.23 12.19 -12.54
CA ILE A 20 0.68 11.96 -13.89
C ILE A 20 0.09 13.24 -14.47
N ASP A 21 -0.70 13.98 -13.69
CA ASP A 21 -1.35 15.22 -14.13
C ASP A 21 -0.30 16.31 -14.41
N ASN A 22 0.70 16.46 -13.56
CA ASN A 22 1.84 17.36 -13.76
C ASN A 22 2.62 17.02 -15.03
N PHE A 23 2.85 15.73 -15.30
CA PHE A 23 3.52 15.30 -16.53
C PHE A 23 2.71 15.67 -17.77
N ARG A 24 1.40 15.43 -17.76
CA ARG A 24 0.50 15.78 -18.87
C ARG A 24 0.47 17.28 -19.13
N LEU A 25 0.38 18.08 -18.07
CA LEU A 25 0.37 19.54 -18.19
C LEU A 25 1.68 20.09 -18.72
N LYS A 26 2.82 19.60 -18.22
CA LYS A 26 4.14 20.11 -18.58
C LYS A 26 4.61 19.67 -19.95
N PHE A 27 4.38 18.42 -20.31
CA PHE A 27 4.97 17.81 -21.50
C PHE A 27 3.97 17.49 -22.58
N LYS A 28 2.65 17.61 -22.32
CA LYS A 28 1.56 17.18 -23.22
C LYS A 28 1.77 15.74 -23.74
N GLY A 29 2.44 14.92 -22.92
CA GLY A 29 2.90 13.60 -23.29
C GLY A 29 1.88 12.50 -22.98
N GLU A 30 2.15 11.33 -23.56
CA GLU A 30 1.37 10.11 -23.33
C GLU A 30 1.76 9.45 -22.02
N VAL A 31 0.79 8.83 -21.31
CA VAL A 31 1.02 8.06 -20.10
C VAL A 31 0.63 6.61 -20.36
N ILE A 32 1.61 5.71 -20.29
CA ILE A 32 1.42 4.27 -20.46
C ILE A 32 1.46 3.63 -19.06
N LYS A 33 0.43 2.84 -18.72
CA LYS A 33 0.34 2.14 -17.44
C LYS A 33 0.44 0.65 -17.63
N PHE A 34 1.26 0.00 -16.81
CA PHE A 34 1.42 -1.44 -16.75
C PHE A 34 1.10 -1.96 -15.34
N ALA A 35 0.40 -3.08 -15.28
CA ALA A 35 0.27 -3.86 -14.06
C ALA A 35 1.47 -4.79 -13.95
N GLY A 36 2.22 -4.70 -12.85
CA GLY A 36 3.49 -5.44 -12.68
C GLY A 36 3.37 -6.97 -12.65
N ASN A 37 2.15 -7.50 -12.49
CA ASN A 37 1.86 -8.93 -12.55
C ASN A 37 1.45 -9.43 -13.95
N GLN A 38 1.26 -8.53 -14.91
CA GLN A 38 0.77 -8.85 -16.27
C GLN A 38 1.74 -8.40 -17.37
N VAL A 39 2.63 -7.46 -17.06
CA VAL A 39 3.57 -6.90 -18.03
C VAL A 39 4.75 -7.84 -18.27
N ASP A 40 5.18 -7.92 -19.54
CA ASP A 40 6.40 -8.62 -19.96
C ASP A 40 7.55 -7.64 -20.27
N LEU A 41 8.76 -8.20 -20.42
CA LEU A 41 9.96 -7.41 -20.72
C LEU A 41 9.88 -6.72 -22.08
N THR A 42 9.24 -7.36 -23.07
CA THR A 42 9.13 -6.83 -24.44
C THR A 42 8.29 -5.55 -24.44
N GLN A 43 7.16 -5.56 -23.73
CA GLN A 43 6.29 -4.39 -23.57
C GLN A 43 7.03 -3.22 -22.89
N ILE A 44 7.80 -3.50 -21.84
CA ILE A 44 8.60 -2.47 -21.16
C ILE A 44 9.67 -1.89 -22.08
N LYS A 45 10.42 -2.74 -22.80
CA LYS A 45 11.43 -2.30 -23.76
C LYS A 45 10.81 -1.42 -24.84
N GLN A 46 9.74 -1.87 -25.46
CA GLN A 46 9.03 -1.09 -26.48
C GLN A 46 8.58 0.27 -25.95
N ALA A 47 8.01 0.33 -24.75
CA ALA A 47 7.57 1.59 -24.15
C ALA A 47 8.74 2.55 -23.89
N VAL A 48 9.88 2.03 -23.40
CA VAL A 48 11.10 2.81 -23.11
C VAL A 48 11.76 3.28 -24.41
N GLU A 49 11.97 2.40 -25.37
CA GLU A 49 12.71 2.67 -26.62
C GLU A 49 11.92 3.55 -27.58
N SER A 50 10.60 3.34 -27.71
CA SER A 50 9.76 4.16 -28.58
C SER A 50 9.67 5.62 -28.14
N SER A 51 9.77 5.90 -26.83
CA SER A 51 9.83 7.28 -26.32
C SER A 51 11.10 8.02 -26.76
N SER A 52 12.19 7.28 -26.95
CA SER A 52 13.49 7.81 -27.38
C SER A 52 13.52 8.12 -28.87
N LEU A 53 12.90 7.27 -29.72
CA LEU A 53 13.00 7.34 -31.18
C LEU A 53 12.11 8.43 -31.79
N PHE A 54 10.95 8.71 -31.22
CA PHE A 54 9.97 9.63 -31.82
C PHE A 54 9.93 11.01 -31.15
N GLY A 55 10.82 11.31 -30.22
CA GLY A 55 10.86 12.59 -29.48
C GLY A 55 9.59 12.88 -28.69
N GLN A 56 8.68 11.92 -28.55
CA GLN A 56 7.45 12.07 -27.81
C GLN A 56 7.73 11.94 -26.30
N ASN A 57 7.29 12.93 -25.55
CA ASN A 57 7.33 12.84 -24.08
C ASN A 57 6.35 11.75 -23.63
N ARG A 58 6.87 10.70 -23.03
CA ARG A 58 6.08 9.56 -22.58
C ARG A 58 6.44 9.23 -21.12
N LEU A 59 5.44 9.10 -20.26
CA LEU A 59 5.59 8.63 -18.89
C LEU A 59 5.17 7.16 -18.81
N ILE A 60 6.06 6.32 -18.34
CA ILE A 60 5.79 4.91 -18.10
C ILE A 60 5.49 4.75 -16.62
N VAL A 61 4.33 4.18 -16.29
CA VAL A 61 3.90 3.88 -14.92
C VAL A 61 3.79 2.38 -14.77
N ILE A 62 4.51 1.80 -13.80
CA ILE A 62 4.41 0.37 -13.46
C ILE A 62 3.85 0.26 -12.05
N GLU A 63 2.70 -0.40 -11.91
CA GLU A 63 2.03 -0.59 -10.63
C GLU A 63 2.25 -2.01 -10.09
N ASN A 64 2.69 -2.12 -8.82
CA ASN A 64 2.87 -3.38 -8.09
C ASN A 64 3.87 -4.36 -8.76
N LEU A 65 4.95 -3.87 -9.33
CA LEU A 65 6.01 -4.72 -9.88
C LEU A 65 6.65 -5.57 -8.78
N PHE A 66 7.02 -4.96 -7.65
CA PHE A 66 7.71 -5.64 -6.54
C PHE A 66 6.74 -6.35 -5.58
N SER A 67 5.51 -5.87 -5.46
CA SER A 67 4.47 -6.47 -4.63
C SER A 67 3.78 -7.69 -5.27
N SER A 68 4.01 -7.96 -6.55
CA SER A 68 3.52 -9.16 -7.25
C SER A 68 4.35 -10.38 -6.89
N SER A 69 3.80 -11.58 -7.13
CA SER A 69 4.51 -12.84 -6.91
C SER A 69 5.83 -12.89 -7.67
N PRO A 70 6.89 -13.50 -7.12
CA PRO A 70 8.15 -13.72 -7.84
C PRO A 70 7.94 -14.51 -9.14
N SER A 71 8.54 -14.02 -10.23
CA SER A 71 8.56 -14.73 -11.51
C SER A 71 9.88 -14.45 -12.25
N THR A 72 10.23 -15.33 -13.18
CA THR A 72 11.42 -15.15 -14.03
C THR A 72 11.29 -13.87 -14.86
N GLU A 73 10.09 -13.58 -15.35
CA GLU A 73 9.82 -12.39 -16.15
C GLU A 73 10.02 -11.10 -15.34
N LYS A 74 9.52 -11.07 -14.11
CA LYS A 74 9.77 -9.96 -13.18
C LYS A 74 11.25 -9.74 -12.92
N GLN A 75 12.04 -10.80 -12.74
CA GLN A 75 13.50 -10.69 -12.56
C GLN A 75 14.17 -10.05 -13.79
N LYS A 76 13.77 -10.44 -15.00
CA LYS A 76 14.26 -9.84 -16.24
C LYS A 76 13.91 -8.35 -16.35
N ILE A 77 12.66 -8.00 -16.03
CA ILE A 77 12.20 -6.59 -16.01
C ILE A 77 13.03 -5.77 -15.02
N VAL A 78 13.17 -6.23 -13.80
CA VAL A 78 13.96 -5.55 -12.76
C VAL A 78 15.42 -5.41 -13.18
N GLY A 79 16.02 -6.45 -13.77
CA GLY A 79 17.38 -6.42 -14.33
C GLY A 79 17.54 -5.35 -15.41
N TYR A 80 16.61 -5.31 -16.36
CA TYR A 80 16.58 -4.31 -17.42
C TYR A 80 16.46 -2.87 -16.89
N LEU A 81 15.53 -2.65 -15.94
CA LEU A 81 15.31 -1.33 -15.34
C LEU A 81 16.53 -0.84 -14.53
N LYS A 82 17.24 -1.73 -13.85
CA LYS A 82 18.49 -1.40 -13.14
C LYS A 82 19.61 -0.97 -14.08
N GLN A 83 19.71 -1.58 -15.25
CA GLN A 83 20.75 -1.27 -16.24
C GLN A 83 20.45 0.01 -17.01
N ASN A 84 19.21 0.25 -17.38
CA ASN A 84 18.85 1.34 -18.29
C ASN A 84 18.33 2.61 -17.61
N LEU A 85 17.83 2.52 -16.38
CA LEU A 85 17.33 3.63 -15.55
C LEU A 85 16.53 4.69 -16.34
N PRO A 86 15.38 4.35 -16.96
CA PRO A 86 14.62 5.28 -17.78
C PRO A 86 14.22 6.54 -17.00
N LYS A 87 14.47 7.73 -17.56
CA LYS A 87 14.19 9.01 -16.86
C LYS A 87 12.71 9.20 -16.57
N ASN A 88 11.85 8.83 -17.52
CA ASN A 88 10.40 9.01 -17.43
C ASN A 88 9.69 7.73 -16.96
N LEU A 89 10.23 7.10 -15.91
CA LEU A 89 9.65 5.92 -15.28
C LEU A 89 9.15 6.28 -13.88
N LEU A 90 7.91 5.90 -13.58
CA LEU A 90 7.28 5.97 -12.28
C LEU A 90 6.89 4.55 -11.85
N ILE A 91 7.37 4.10 -10.70
CA ILE A 91 6.97 2.84 -10.08
C ILE A 91 6.10 3.17 -8.87
N TRP A 92 4.93 2.54 -8.79
CA TRP A 92 4.05 2.63 -7.63
C TRP A 92 3.86 1.27 -6.99
N GLU A 93 4.10 1.18 -5.67
CA GLU A 93 4.01 -0.04 -4.89
C GLU A 93 3.08 0.13 -3.70
N LYS A 94 2.13 -0.79 -3.54
CA LYS A 94 1.16 -0.80 -2.43
C LYS A 94 1.75 -1.18 -1.07
N ARG A 95 3.00 -1.62 -1.03
CA ARG A 95 3.70 -2.05 0.19
C ARG A 95 5.02 -1.31 0.31
N LYS A 96 5.53 -1.27 1.54
CA LYS A 96 6.89 -0.77 1.78
C LYS A 96 7.90 -1.65 1.05
N MET A 97 8.81 -1.00 0.31
CA MET A 97 9.92 -1.66 -0.36
C MET A 97 11.13 -1.75 0.57
N ASP A 98 11.93 -2.80 0.40
CA ASP A 98 13.20 -2.94 1.12
C ASP A 98 14.23 -1.93 0.61
N ASN A 99 14.94 -1.27 1.54
CA ASN A 99 15.98 -0.31 1.22
C ASN A 99 17.10 -0.90 0.36
N ARG A 100 17.38 -2.21 0.49
CA ARG A 100 18.36 -2.91 -0.35
C ARG A 100 17.92 -2.95 -1.81
N VAL A 101 16.63 -3.11 -2.05
CA VAL A 101 16.06 -3.06 -3.41
C VAL A 101 16.12 -1.64 -3.95
N LEU A 102 15.72 -0.66 -3.16
CA LEU A 102 15.71 0.76 -3.53
C LEU A 102 17.11 1.28 -3.87
N ALA A 103 18.14 0.87 -3.15
CA ALA A 103 19.53 1.27 -3.38
C ALA A 103 20.07 0.93 -4.78
N HIS A 104 19.46 -0.04 -5.46
CA HIS A 104 19.83 -0.39 -6.85
C HIS A 104 19.29 0.58 -7.90
N PHE A 105 18.36 1.47 -7.51
CA PHE A 105 17.75 2.42 -8.43
C PHE A 105 18.19 3.84 -8.09
N LYS A 106 18.74 4.56 -9.04
CA LYS A 106 19.01 6.01 -8.91
C LYS A 106 17.71 6.78 -9.12
N ALA A 107 16.79 6.66 -8.15
CA ALA A 107 15.44 7.20 -8.22
C ALA A 107 15.17 8.16 -7.06
N GLN A 108 14.29 9.12 -7.29
CA GLN A 108 13.66 9.85 -6.22
C GLN A 108 12.61 8.92 -5.58
N VAL A 109 12.69 8.73 -4.26
CA VAL A 109 11.83 7.78 -3.54
C VAL A 109 10.96 8.55 -2.56
N PHE A 110 9.66 8.28 -2.59
CA PHE A 110 8.70 8.75 -1.60
C PHE A 110 8.06 7.56 -0.91
N GLN A 111 8.19 7.51 0.41
CA GLN A 111 7.60 6.49 1.26
C GLN A 111 6.36 7.07 1.95
N PHE A 112 5.26 6.32 1.89
CA PHE A 112 3.97 6.67 2.45
C PHE A 112 3.60 5.65 3.52
N ASP A 113 4.05 5.89 4.74
CA ASP A 113 3.74 5.03 5.88
C ASP A 113 2.40 5.44 6.52
N LEU A 114 1.77 4.48 7.20
CA LEU A 114 0.69 4.77 8.12
C LEU A 114 1.25 5.43 9.37
N THR A 115 0.51 6.36 9.95
CA THR A 115 0.96 7.01 11.18
C THR A 115 0.90 6.06 12.37
N PRO A 116 1.79 6.19 13.36
CA PRO A 116 1.74 5.36 14.57
C PRO A 116 0.44 5.50 15.37
N ILE A 117 -0.25 6.64 15.23
CA ILE A 117 -1.49 6.90 15.95
C ILE A 117 -2.61 5.95 15.53
N ILE A 118 -2.69 5.56 14.24
CA ILE A 118 -3.66 4.56 13.77
C ILE A 118 -3.49 3.24 14.55
N PHE A 119 -2.27 2.76 14.71
CA PHE A 119 -2.03 1.51 15.42
C PHE A 119 -2.39 1.63 16.91
N ARG A 120 -2.07 2.77 17.54
CA ARG A 120 -2.49 3.04 18.93
C ARG A 120 -4.01 3.06 19.07
N PHE A 121 -4.71 3.65 18.12
CA PHE A 121 -6.17 3.64 18.06
C PHE A 121 -6.71 2.21 17.97
N LEU A 122 -6.23 1.41 17.00
CA LEU A 122 -6.67 0.04 16.81
C LEU A 122 -6.39 -0.86 18.03
N ASP A 123 -5.27 -0.63 18.69
CA ASP A 123 -4.89 -1.34 19.92
C ASP A 123 -5.72 -0.94 21.14
N SER A 124 -6.29 0.27 21.13
CA SER A 124 -7.12 0.78 22.22
C SER A 124 -8.56 0.27 22.21
N LEU A 125 -8.98 -0.39 21.13
CA LEU A 125 -10.34 -0.90 20.99
C LEU A 125 -10.59 -2.02 22.01
N ALA A 126 -11.38 -1.69 23.03
CA ALA A 126 -11.78 -2.60 24.10
C ALA A 126 -13.09 -2.13 24.73
N PRO A 127 -13.90 -3.05 25.31
CA PRO A 127 -15.01 -2.66 26.16
C PRO A 127 -14.53 -1.77 27.31
N ASN A 128 -15.32 -0.75 27.64
CA ASN A 128 -15.03 0.23 28.71
C ASN A 128 -13.85 1.19 28.44
N ASN A 129 -13.28 1.21 27.23
CA ASN A 129 -12.21 2.12 26.82
C ASN A 129 -12.65 3.16 25.79
N GLN A 130 -13.97 3.37 25.64
CA GLN A 130 -14.56 4.16 24.53
C GLN A 130 -14.04 5.59 24.49
N LYS A 131 -13.93 6.27 25.65
CA LYS A 131 -13.46 7.66 25.72
C LYS A 131 -12.04 7.82 25.17
N PHE A 132 -11.15 6.90 25.56
CA PHE A 132 -9.76 6.93 25.10
C PHE A 132 -9.66 6.57 23.61
N SER A 133 -10.37 5.53 23.17
CA SER A 133 -10.42 5.13 21.74
C SER A 133 -10.97 6.25 20.85
N LEU A 134 -12.03 6.95 21.27
CA LEU A 134 -12.55 8.12 20.54
C LEU A 134 -11.55 9.27 20.49
N SER A 135 -10.84 9.55 21.57
CA SER A 135 -9.79 10.57 21.56
C SER A 135 -8.69 10.25 20.56
N LEU A 136 -8.26 8.97 20.47
CA LEU A 136 -7.28 8.52 19.48
C LEU A 136 -7.84 8.56 18.05
N LEU A 137 -9.11 8.22 17.85
CA LEU A 137 -9.78 8.32 16.55
C LEU A 137 -9.77 9.77 16.03
N HIS A 138 -10.08 10.75 16.88
CA HIS A 138 -10.00 12.16 16.49
C HIS A 138 -8.56 12.55 16.08
N GLN A 139 -7.56 12.12 16.86
CA GLN A 139 -6.15 12.35 16.50
C GLN A 139 -5.75 11.67 15.17
N CYS A 140 -6.34 10.51 14.84
CA CYS A 140 -6.13 9.90 13.53
C CYS A 140 -6.64 10.79 12.40
N PHE A 141 -7.81 11.39 12.54
CA PHE A 141 -8.37 12.29 11.50
C PHE A 141 -7.59 13.58 11.31
N ASP A 142 -6.81 14.01 12.32
CA ASP A 142 -5.92 15.16 12.19
C ASP A 142 -4.66 14.84 11.36
N GLN A 143 -4.26 13.56 11.26
CA GLN A 143 -2.99 13.15 10.66
C GLN A 143 -3.14 12.29 9.40
N ASP A 144 -4.24 11.56 9.29
CA ASP A 144 -4.50 10.59 8.22
C ASP A 144 -5.85 10.86 7.56
N ALA A 145 -5.98 10.47 6.29
CA ALA A 145 -7.24 10.57 5.58
C ALA A 145 -8.29 9.63 6.23
N PRO A 146 -9.54 10.10 6.43
CA PRO A 146 -10.61 9.31 7.04
C PRO A 146 -10.79 7.93 6.40
N GLU A 147 -10.63 7.83 5.09
CA GLU A 147 -10.80 6.60 4.33
C GLU A 147 -9.80 5.52 4.77
N ILE A 148 -8.53 5.91 5.05
CA ILE A 148 -7.53 4.95 5.52
C ILE A 148 -7.81 4.52 6.98
N VAL A 149 -8.29 5.44 7.80
CA VAL A 149 -8.65 5.15 9.20
C VAL A 149 -9.80 4.14 9.24
N PHE A 150 -10.86 4.36 8.46
CA PHE A 150 -12.00 3.43 8.36
C PHE A 150 -11.61 2.08 7.75
N TYR A 151 -10.78 2.08 6.72
CA TYR A 151 -10.25 0.83 6.16
C TYR A 151 -9.50 0.01 7.20
N MET A 152 -8.61 0.65 7.97
CA MET A 152 -7.83 -0.03 9.01
C MET A 152 -8.70 -0.49 10.17
N LEU A 153 -9.72 0.29 10.56
CA LEU A 153 -10.70 -0.10 11.57
C LEU A 153 -11.49 -1.34 11.13
N GLY A 154 -12.05 -1.34 9.92
CA GLY A 154 -12.78 -2.48 9.38
C GLY A 154 -11.92 -3.74 9.30
N ARG A 155 -10.64 -3.59 8.88
CA ARG A 155 -9.67 -4.69 8.90
C ARG A 155 -9.42 -5.23 10.31
N GLN A 156 -9.26 -4.34 11.31
CA GLN A 156 -9.02 -4.75 12.69
C GLN A 156 -10.22 -5.52 13.25
N ILE A 157 -11.44 -5.00 13.08
CA ILE A 157 -12.67 -5.66 13.51
C ILE A 157 -12.78 -7.06 12.90
N ARG A 158 -12.54 -7.18 11.59
CA ARG A 158 -12.53 -8.48 10.91
C ARG A 158 -11.53 -9.46 11.52
N LEU A 159 -10.32 -8.99 11.82
CA LEU A 159 -9.27 -9.84 12.43
C LEU A 159 -9.65 -10.24 13.86
N LEU A 160 -10.30 -9.36 14.63
CA LEU A 160 -10.80 -9.67 15.97
C LEU A 160 -11.90 -10.72 15.94
N ILE A 161 -12.84 -10.64 14.99
CA ILE A 161 -13.88 -11.66 14.79
C ILE A 161 -13.24 -13.01 14.44
N ILE A 162 -12.30 -13.05 13.51
CA ILE A 162 -11.58 -14.28 13.14
C ILE A 162 -10.82 -14.84 14.34
N ALA A 163 -10.16 -13.98 15.13
CA ALA A 163 -9.45 -14.38 16.34
C ALA A 163 -10.38 -14.97 17.41
N ALA A 164 -11.59 -14.41 17.57
CA ALA A 164 -12.58 -14.88 18.51
C ALA A 164 -13.20 -16.23 18.09
N ASP A 165 -13.44 -16.43 16.79
CA ASP A 165 -14.09 -17.62 16.25
C ASP A 165 -13.12 -18.79 16.02
N LEU A 166 -12.00 -18.54 15.34
CA LEU A 166 -11.05 -19.57 14.89
C LEU A 166 -9.72 -19.59 15.69
N GLY A 167 -9.50 -18.63 16.57
CA GLY A 167 -8.26 -18.51 17.32
C GLY A 167 -7.03 -18.34 16.43
N GLU A 168 -5.94 -19.03 16.77
CA GLU A 168 -4.69 -18.99 15.99
C GLU A 168 -4.83 -19.55 14.57
N ASN A 169 -5.71 -20.54 14.40
CA ASN A 169 -5.88 -21.22 13.12
C ASN A 169 -6.44 -20.30 12.01
N GLY A 170 -7.26 -19.30 12.40
CA GLY A 170 -7.78 -18.30 11.45
C GLY A 170 -6.77 -17.22 11.06
N LEU A 171 -5.64 -17.11 11.76
CA LEU A 171 -4.67 -16.03 11.64
C LEU A 171 -3.29 -16.49 11.13
N ILE A 172 -3.20 -17.61 10.41
CA ILE A 172 -1.93 -18.25 9.98
C ILE A 172 -1.05 -17.30 9.17
N GLU A 173 -1.65 -16.43 8.33
CA GLU A 173 -0.92 -15.46 7.52
C GLU A 173 -0.42 -14.23 8.30
N ILE A 174 -0.85 -14.08 9.56
CA ILE A 174 -0.48 -12.95 10.40
C ILE A 174 0.79 -13.32 11.21
N PRO A 175 1.79 -12.42 11.30
CA PRO A 175 2.99 -12.65 12.12
C PRO A 175 2.65 -13.00 13.58
N GLU A 176 3.40 -13.91 14.20
CA GLU A 176 3.12 -14.47 15.51
C GLU A 176 2.89 -13.42 16.60
N TRP A 177 3.75 -12.39 16.67
CA TRP A 177 3.62 -11.31 17.63
C TRP A 177 2.28 -10.57 17.54
N LYS A 178 1.78 -10.39 16.30
CA LYS A 178 0.49 -9.73 16.02
C LYS A 178 -0.68 -10.67 16.31
N ARG A 179 -0.56 -11.97 16.03
CA ARG A 179 -1.59 -12.97 16.36
C ARG A 179 -1.86 -13.00 17.85
N LYS A 180 -0.81 -13.11 18.68
CA LYS A 180 -0.94 -13.11 20.15
C LYS A 180 -1.67 -11.87 20.65
N LYS A 181 -1.36 -10.70 20.09
CA LYS A 181 -2.02 -9.44 20.42
C LYS A 181 -3.50 -9.43 20.05
N LEU A 182 -3.84 -9.87 18.82
CA LEU A 182 -5.21 -9.95 18.34
C LEU A 182 -6.06 -10.91 19.18
N ILE A 183 -5.52 -12.07 19.54
CA ILE A 183 -6.21 -13.06 20.38
C ILE A 183 -6.43 -12.50 21.79
N SER A 184 -5.44 -11.83 22.37
CA SER A 184 -5.60 -11.17 23.66
C SER A 184 -6.69 -10.09 23.61
N GLN A 185 -6.67 -9.24 22.60
CA GLN A 185 -7.66 -8.18 22.42
C GLN A 185 -9.07 -8.75 22.15
N ALA A 186 -9.17 -9.82 21.35
CA ALA A 186 -10.45 -10.46 21.05
C ALA A 186 -11.14 -11.06 22.28
N LYS A 187 -10.36 -11.56 23.25
CA LYS A 187 -10.89 -12.10 24.52
C LYS A 187 -11.58 -11.05 25.38
N GLU A 188 -11.28 -9.78 25.20
CA GLU A 188 -11.93 -8.69 25.93
C GLU A 188 -13.37 -8.44 25.46
N PHE A 189 -13.72 -8.91 24.25
CA PHE A 189 -15.05 -8.79 23.67
C PHE A 189 -15.83 -10.10 23.84
N SER A 190 -17.06 -10.02 24.34
CA SER A 190 -17.96 -11.17 24.30
C SER A 190 -18.55 -11.35 22.88
N LEU A 191 -18.72 -12.59 22.44
CA LEU A 191 -19.33 -12.88 21.11
C LEU A 191 -20.67 -12.15 20.87
N PRO A 192 -21.59 -12.01 21.84
CA PRO A 192 -22.79 -11.20 21.66
C PRO A 192 -22.53 -9.73 21.32
N SER A 193 -21.44 -9.15 21.79
CA SER A 193 -21.09 -7.75 21.49
C SER A 193 -20.59 -7.53 20.07
N TYR A 194 -20.05 -8.55 19.40
CA TYR A 194 -19.69 -8.44 17.96
C TYR A 194 -20.93 -8.37 17.07
N PHE A 195 -22.01 -9.13 17.40
CA PHE A 195 -23.23 -9.15 16.61
C PHE A 195 -24.12 -7.92 16.84
N SER A 196 -24.09 -7.27 18.00
CA SER A 196 -24.82 -6.03 18.25
C SER A 196 -24.30 -4.85 17.44
N PHE A 197 -23.01 -4.88 17.05
CA PHE A 197 -22.41 -3.85 16.17
C PHE A 197 -22.90 -3.95 14.71
N ILE A 198 -23.24 -5.15 14.25
CA ILE A 198 -23.66 -5.40 12.86
C ILE A 198 -25.20 -5.25 12.71
N GLY A 199 -25.94 -5.40 13.79
CA GLY A 199 -27.42 -5.38 13.78
C GLY A 199 -28.07 -4.00 13.90
N ASN A 200 -27.29 -2.92 14.09
CA ASN A 200 -27.78 -1.54 14.23
C ASN A 200 -27.37 -0.63 13.05
N CYS A 201 -26.99 -1.21 11.90
CA CYS A 201 -26.77 -0.47 10.65
C CYS A 201 -27.92 -0.71 9.68
#